data_498355e95fe4ec471c819db7a2330985
#
_entry.id   498355e95fe4ec471c819db7a2330985
#
_cell.length_a   1.000
_cell.length_b   1.000
_cell.length_c   1.000
_cell.angle_alpha   90.00
_cell.angle_beta   90.00
_cell.angle_gamma   90.00
#
_symmetry.space_group_name_H-M   'P 1'
#
loop_
_entity.id
_entity.type
_entity.pdbx_description
1 polymer ?
#
loop_
_entity_poly.entity_id
_entity_poly.type
_entity_poly.pdbx_seq_one_letter_code
_entity_poly.pdbx_strand_id
1 'polypeptide(L)'
;MNSEAQWGQSAQQFQHMLSEGWGKALQAFQQLGLPSLPAAGAVPVPQISFDADKLKALQQQYVKEATDLWNASLSGTPEARDRRFAGEAWGSNPLASFTAAVYLLNSRSLAGLAEAVQADDKTRARIRFAVEQWAAASAPSNFLAFNAEAQKKALETQGESIAKGLQNLMHDLQQGHMSQTDESLFEVGRNVATTEGAVVFENELFQLIEYKPLTAKVHERPFLLIPPCINKFYILDLQPENSLIRHLVAEGHRTFVVSWRNPDESMGQKTWDDYIEHAAIQAIHTVQDITDAKTLNALGFCVGGTILGTALAVLAQRGEKPVESATFLTTFLDFSDTGILDLFIDDAFVKFREMQMGQGGLLKGQELASTFSFLRPNDLVWNYVVGNYLKGETPPAFDLLYWNSDSTNLPGPFYAWYLRNTYFENNLVKPGKAVVCGVPVDLGKVDIPVYLYGSREDHIVPITGAYASTRHLPGKKRFVMGASGHIAGVINPPAKKKRSHWIRSDGKLPATHAEWLAGAQEHAGSWWTDWTEWLAGHAGKLVPAPKTYGKGAKFKAIEPAPGRYVKQKA
;
A
#
# COMPACT_ATOMS: atom_id res chain seq x y z
N MET A 1 -11.88 -49.32 11.08
CA MET A 1 -11.91 -48.67 12.41
C MET A 1 -11.53 -47.20 12.25
N ASN A 2 -12.53 -46.44 12.36
CA ASN A 2 -12.66 -45.03 12.75
C ASN A 2 -11.83 -43.93 12.05
N SER A 3 -12.01 -43.78 10.75
CA SER A 3 -11.60 -42.55 10.04
C SER A 3 -12.42 -41.32 10.47
N GLU A 4 -13.72 -41.50 10.78
CA GLU A 4 -14.59 -40.41 11.25
C GLU A 4 -14.20 -39.82 12.64
N ALA A 5 -13.74 -40.68 13.57
CA ALA A 5 -13.29 -40.23 14.88
C ALA A 5 -11.95 -39.44 14.81
N GLN A 6 -11.05 -39.82 13.90
CA GLN A 6 -9.81 -39.11 13.67
C GLN A 6 -10.04 -37.72 13.06
N TRP A 7 -11.00 -37.58 12.17
CA TRP A 7 -11.34 -36.29 11.55
C TRP A 7 -12.12 -35.39 12.50
N GLY A 8 -12.97 -35.95 13.37
CA GLY A 8 -13.56 -35.20 14.48
C GLY A 8 -12.50 -34.63 15.42
N GLN A 9 -11.45 -35.42 15.72
CA GLN A 9 -10.29 -34.93 16.48
C GLN A 9 -9.49 -33.87 15.71
N SER A 10 -9.29 -34.02 14.40
CA SER A 10 -8.60 -33.02 13.58
C SER A 10 -9.38 -31.72 13.45
N ALA A 11 -10.72 -31.76 13.38
CA ALA A 11 -11.55 -30.58 13.41
C ALA A 11 -11.51 -29.88 14.78
N GLN A 12 -11.49 -30.63 15.90
CA GLN A 12 -11.30 -30.08 17.24
C GLN A 12 -9.90 -29.50 17.43
N GLN A 13 -8.85 -30.16 16.93
CA GLN A 13 -7.49 -29.64 16.93
C GLN A 13 -7.36 -28.38 16.09
N PHE A 14 -8.03 -28.31 14.93
CA PHE A 14 -8.11 -27.11 14.11
C PHE A 14 -8.81 -25.96 14.85
N GLN A 15 -9.92 -26.24 15.52
CA GLN A 15 -10.65 -25.28 16.34
C GLN A 15 -9.78 -24.76 17.51
N HIS A 16 -9.04 -25.65 18.16
CA HIS A 16 -8.08 -25.30 19.22
C HIS A 16 -6.90 -24.48 18.66
N MET A 17 -6.36 -24.87 17.52
CA MET A 17 -5.27 -24.17 16.84
C MET A 17 -5.68 -22.79 16.34
N LEU A 18 -6.90 -22.64 15.80
CA LEU A 18 -7.44 -21.33 15.45
C LEU A 18 -7.61 -20.44 16.69
N SER A 19 -8.13 -20.98 17.81
CA SER A 19 -8.30 -20.22 19.05
C SER A 19 -6.97 -19.84 19.69
N GLU A 20 -5.98 -20.74 19.70
CA GLU A 20 -4.62 -20.45 20.15
C GLU A 20 -3.87 -19.54 19.18
N GLY A 21 -4.03 -19.75 17.87
CA GLY A 21 -3.43 -18.92 16.81
C GLY A 21 -3.95 -17.49 16.87
N TRP A 22 -5.25 -17.30 17.08
CA TRP A 22 -5.85 -15.99 17.33
C TRP A 22 -5.34 -15.39 18.65
N GLY A 23 -5.25 -16.17 19.72
CA GLY A 23 -4.69 -15.72 20.99
C GLY A 23 -3.24 -15.29 20.86
N LYS A 24 -2.41 -16.05 20.14
CA LYS A 24 -1.00 -15.74 19.90
C LYS A 24 -0.81 -14.62 18.87
N ALA A 25 -1.63 -14.56 17.83
CA ALA A 25 -1.64 -13.43 16.89
C ALA A 25 -2.08 -12.14 17.58
N LEU A 26 -3.11 -12.18 18.43
CA LEU A 26 -3.51 -11.06 19.27
C LEU A 26 -2.41 -10.67 20.28
N GLN A 27 -1.73 -11.63 20.92
CA GLN A 27 -0.59 -11.35 21.79
C GLN A 27 0.62 -10.79 21.04
N ALA A 28 0.93 -11.31 19.85
CA ALA A 28 1.97 -10.76 19.00
C ALA A 28 1.61 -9.35 18.50
N PHE A 29 0.35 -9.12 18.15
CA PHE A 29 -0.19 -7.79 17.88
C PHE A 29 -0.07 -6.84 19.08
N GLN A 30 -0.30 -7.33 20.31
CA GLN A 30 -0.12 -6.58 21.54
C GLN A 30 1.36 -6.30 21.87
N GLN A 31 2.25 -7.24 21.61
CA GLN A 31 3.71 -7.08 21.81
C GLN A 31 4.35 -6.13 20.80
N LEU A 32 3.73 -5.93 19.63
CA LEU A 32 4.14 -4.95 18.62
C LEU A 32 3.72 -3.50 18.97
N GLY A 33 3.30 -3.24 20.22
CA GLY A 33 2.89 -1.89 20.66
C GLY A 33 1.50 -1.49 20.20
N LEU A 34 0.72 -2.43 19.64
CA LEU A 34 -0.69 -2.21 19.38
C LEU A 34 -1.44 -2.26 20.72
N PRO A 35 -2.29 -1.27 21.03
CA PRO A 35 -2.98 -1.22 22.30
C PRO A 35 -3.80 -2.49 22.50
N SER A 36 -3.73 -3.03 23.72
CA SER A 36 -4.55 -4.15 24.14
C SER A 36 -6.01 -3.87 23.83
N LEU A 37 -6.61 -4.69 22.98
CA LEU A 37 -8.07 -4.79 22.98
C LEU A 37 -8.50 -4.99 24.44
N PRO A 38 -9.50 -4.27 24.94
CA PRO A 38 -10.00 -4.51 26.29
C PRO A 38 -10.23 -6.00 26.41
N ALA A 39 -9.79 -6.59 27.53
CA ALA A 39 -9.98 -8.01 27.80
C ALA A 39 -11.45 -8.32 27.54
N ALA A 40 -11.74 -8.84 26.37
CA ALA A 40 -13.08 -9.25 26.02
C ALA A 40 -13.42 -10.33 27.02
N GLY A 41 -14.32 -10.01 27.95
CA GLY A 41 -14.96 -11.04 28.73
C GLY A 41 -15.35 -12.12 27.75
N ALA A 42 -14.99 -13.36 28.02
CA ALA A 42 -15.00 -14.52 27.17
C ALA A 42 -15.99 -14.37 25.99
N VAL A 43 -15.49 -13.89 24.84
CA VAL A 43 -16.30 -13.90 23.61
C VAL A 43 -16.57 -15.37 23.36
N PRO A 44 -17.83 -15.81 23.34
CA PRO A 44 -18.11 -17.21 23.05
C PRO A 44 -17.45 -17.52 21.71
N VAL A 45 -16.51 -18.49 21.73
CA VAL A 45 -15.88 -18.97 20.49
C VAL A 45 -17.03 -19.43 19.62
N PRO A 46 -17.28 -18.80 18.46
CA PRO A 46 -18.40 -19.21 17.62
C PRO A 46 -18.21 -20.69 17.28
N GLN A 47 -19.25 -21.50 17.49
CA GLN A 47 -19.22 -22.90 17.06
C GLN A 47 -19.09 -22.91 15.55
N ILE A 48 -17.89 -23.24 15.06
CA ILE A 48 -17.62 -23.34 13.64
C ILE A 48 -18.26 -24.64 13.15
N SER A 49 -19.25 -24.53 12.27
CA SER A 49 -19.82 -25.65 11.53
C SER A 49 -19.19 -25.71 10.14
N PHE A 50 -19.11 -26.93 9.59
CA PHE A 50 -18.54 -27.17 8.29
C PHE A 50 -19.57 -27.78 7.35
N ASP A 51 -19.43 -27.50 6.06
CA ASP A 51 -20.15 -28.18 4.99
C ASP A 51 -19.65 -29.62 4.91
N ALA A 52 -20.56 -30.57 5.15
CA ALA A 52 -20.24 -32.00 5.24
C ALA A 52 -19.71 -32.57 3.90
N ASP A 53 -20.26 -32.12 2.76
CA ASP A 53 -19.85 -32.61 1.44
C ASP A 53 -18.45 -32.07 1.08
N LYS A 54 -18.18 -30.81 1.38
CA LYS A 54 -16.84 -30.21 1.21
C LYS A 54 -15.81 -30.87 2.11
N LEU A 55 -16.14 -31.15 3.37
CA LEU A 55 -15.26 -31.88 4.29
C LEU A 55 -14.92 -33.28 3.76
N LYS A 56 -15.93 -34.02 3.30
CA LYS A 56 -15.74 -35.38 2.75
C LYS A 56 -14.85 -35.35 1.50
N ALA A 57 -15.10 -34.39 0.59
CA ALA A 57 -14.27 -34.21 -0.61
C ALA A 57 -12.83 -33.86 -0.25
N LEU A 58 -12.63 -32.94 0.70
CA LEU A 58 -11.31 -32.54 1.18
C LEU A 58 -10.55 -33.70 1.84
N GLN A 59 -11.24 -34.52 2.64
CA GLN A 59 -10.68 -35.70 3.25
C GLN A 59 -10.19 -36.71 2.20
N GLN A 60 -11.02 -36.99 1.19
CA GLN A 60 -10.65 -37.90 0.11
C GLN A 60 -9.44 -37.38 -0.67
N GLN A 61 -9.44 -36.09 -0.97
CA GLN A 61 -8.32 -35.46 -1.66
C GLN A 61 -7.03 -35.52 -0.81
N TYR A 62 -7.10 -35.21 0.48
CA TYR A 62 -5.95 -35.28 1.37
C TYR A 62 -5.35 -36.67 1.45
N VAL A 63 -6.18 -37.71 1.66
CA VAL A 63 -5.72 -39.10 1.72
C VAL A 63 -5.03 -39.51 0.42
N LYS A 64 -5.63 -39.14 -0.72
CA LYS A 64 -5.03 -39.43 -2.04
C LYS A 64 -3.68 -38.72 -2.18
N GLU A 65 -3.63 -37.40 -1.98
CA GLU A 65 -2.39 -36.62 -2.12
C GLU A 65 -1.30 -37.08 -1.13
N ALA A 66 -1.67 -37.43 0.11
CA ALA A 66 -0.74 -37.97 1.09
C ALA A 66 -0.17 -39.34 0.67
N THR A 67 -1.00 -40.20 0.09
CA THR A 67 -0.58 -41.49 -0.44
C THR A 67 0.35 -41.32 -1.64
N ASP A 68 -0.01 -40.41 -2.55
CA ASP A 68 0.80 -40.12 -3.75
C ASP A 68 2.18 -39.54 -3.32
N LEU A 69 2.20 -38.63 -2.33
CA LEU A 69 3.42 -38.06 -1.76
C LEU A 69 4.30 -39.14 -1.10
N TRP A 70 3.69 -40.03 -0.32
CA TRP A 70 4.41 -41.14 0.31
C TRP A 70 5.04 -42.07 -0.74
N ASN A 71 4.29 -42.47 -1.76
CA ASN A 71 4.81 -43.29 -2.85
C ASN A 71 5.92 -42.59 -3.64
N ALA A 72 5.78 -41.32 -3.90
CA ALA A 72 6.83 -40.50 -4.53
C ALA A 72 8.11 -40.45 -3.69
N SER A 73 7.98 -40.37 -2.36
CA SER A 73 9.13 -40.35 -1.46
C SER A 73 9.89 -41.67 -1.39
N LEU A 74 9.22 -42.77 -1.65
CA LEU A 74 9.84 -44.13 -1.74
C LEU A 74 10.60 -44.34 -3.06
N SER A 75 10.16 -43.68 -4.12
CA SER A 75 10.73 -43.83 -5.48
C SER A 75 11.74 -42.74 -5.86
N GLY A 76 11.83 -41.66 -5.07
CA GLY A 76 12.72 -40.52 -5.34
C GLY A 76 12.50 -39.35 -4.41
N THR A 77 12.95 -38.18 -4.81
CA THR A 77 12.76 -36.94 -4.06
C THR A 77 11.46 -36.27 -4.52
N PRO A 78 10.45 -36.09 -3.65
CA PRO A 78 9.20 -35.42 -4.04
C PRO A 78 9.44 -33.96 -4.38
N GLU A 79 8.83 -33.47 -5.46
CA GLU A 79 8.95 -32.08 -5.90
C GLU A 79 8.05 -31.17 -5.07
N ALA A 80 8.63 -30.13 -4.44
CA ALA A 80 7.90 -29.07 -3.75
C ALA A 80 7.77 -27.84 -4.67
N ARG A 81 6.62 -27.72 -5.35
CA ARG A 81 6.35 -26.63 -6.31
C ARG A 81 5.94 -25.33 -5.60
N ASP A 82 6.92 -24.69 -4.95
CA ASP A 82 6.75 -23.37 -4.33
C ASP A 82 8.10 -22.65 -4.35
N ARG A 83 8.08 -21.33 -4.61
CA ARG A 83 9.31 -20.53 -4.72
C ARG A 83 10.18 -20.55 -3.46
N ARG A 84 9.59 -20.75 -2.27
CA ARG A 84 10.32 -20.84 -0.99
C ARG A 84 11.20 -22.07 -0.91
N PHE A 85 10.91 -23.09 -1.71
CA PHE A 85 11.59 -24.38 -1.74
C PHE A 85 12.24 -24.66 -3.11
N ALA A 86 12.37 -23.64 -3.98
CA ALA A 86 12.90 -23.79 -5.33
C ALA A 86 14.43 -23.90 -5.40
N GLY A 87 15.15 -23.61 -4.31
CA GLY A 87 16.60 -23.66 -4.27
C GLY A 87 17.14 -25.11 -4.35
N GLU A 88 18.34 -25.25 -4.91
CA GLU A 88 18.99 -26.56 -5.14
C GLU A 88 19.11 -27.41 -3.87
N ALA A 89 19.38 -26.78 -2.71
CA ALA A 89 19.54 -27.50 -1.45
C ALA A 89 18.24 -28.20 -0.99
N TRP A 90 17.07 -27.70 -1.38
CA TRP A 90 15.81 -28.37 -1.10
C TRP A 90 15.62 -29.63 -1.95
N GLY A 91 15.90 -29.53 -3.26
CA GLY A 91 15.76 -30.66 -4.19
C GLY A 91 16.82 -31.75 -4.01
N SER A 92 18.02 -31.41 -3.56
CA SER A 92 19.12 -32.37 -3.33
C SER A 92 19.06 -33.08 -1.96
N ASN A 93 18.22 -32.59 -1.03
CA ASN A 93 18.04 -33.19 0.29
C ASN A 93 16.65 -33.86 0.38
N PRO A 94 16.56 -35.21 0.35
CA PRO A 94 15.27 -35.91 0.37
C PRO A 94 14.40 -35.58 1.60
N LEU A 95 15.01 -35.40 2.78
CA LEU A 95 14.27 -35.05 4.00
C LEU A 95 13.71 -33.63 3.93
N ALA A 96 14.48 -32.69 3.44
CA ALA A 96 14.04 -31.30 3.27
C ALA A 96 12.91 -31.20 2.23
N SER A 97 13.07 -31.86 1.08
CA SER A 97 12.05 -31.90 0.04
C SER A 97 10.75 -32.57 0.53
N PHE A 98 10.85 -33.69 1.26
CA PHE A 98 9.68 -34.33 1.88
C PHE A 98 8.99 -33.41 2.89
N THR A 99 9.77 -32.75 3.76
CA THR A 99 9.23 -31.79 4.74
C THR A 99 8.50 -30.64 4.06
N ALA A 100 9.07 -30.07 3.00
CA ALA A 100 8.45 -29.01 2.21
C ALA A 100 7.15 -29.49 1.54
N ALA A 101 7.14 -30.71 0.96
CA ALA A 101 5.98 -31.28 0.30
C ALA A 101 4.83 -31.57 1.28
N VAL A 102 5.15 -32.12 2.47
CA VAL A 102 4.16 -32.33 3.56
C VAL A 102 3.59 -31.00 4.04
N TYR A 103 4.44 -30.00 4.24
CA TYR A 103 3.98 -28.66 4.61
C TYR A 103 3.01 -28.07 3.58
N LEU A 104 3.32 -28.18 2.29
CA LEU A 104 2.45 -27.69 1.21
C LEU A 104 1.13 -28.44 1.16
N LEU A 105 1.14 -29.77 1.34
CA LEU A 105 -0.06 -30.59 1.44
C LEU A 105 -0.94 -30.11 2.60
N ASN A 106 -0.37 -29.97 3.80
CA ASN A 106 -1.09 -29.51 4.98
C ASN A 106 -1.63 -28.09 4.82
N SER A 107 -0.86 -27.18 4.23
CA SER A 107 -1.28 -25.79 3.98
C SER A 107 -2.48 -25.73 3.03
N ARG A 108 -2.49 -26.53 1.95
CA ARG A 108 -3.65 -26.63 1.05
C ARG A 108 -4.87 -27.22 1.75
N SER A 109 -4.67 -28.23 2.58
CA SER A 109 -5.75 -28.84 3.36
C SER A 109 -6.38 -27.86 4.35
N LEU A 110 -5.55 -27.08 5.05
CA LEU A 110 -6.02 -26.03 5.97
C LEU A 110 -6.79 -24.92 5.23
N ALA A 111 -6.31 -24.50 4.07
CA ALA A 111 -7.04 -23.55 3.21
C ALA A 111 -8.40 -24.14 2.76
N GLY A 112 -8.43 -25.41 2.38
CA GLY A 112 -9.67 -26.12 2.05
C GLY A 112 -10.64 -26.22 3.22
N LEU A 113 -10.15 -26.41 4.45
CA LEU A 113 -10.97 -26.38 5.66
C LEU A 113 -11.58 -24.99 5.89
N ALA A 114 -10.83 -23.92 5.68
CA ALA A 114 -11.35 -22.55 5.77
C ALA A 114 -12.50 -22.31 4.76
N GLU A 115 -12.39 -22.85 3.54
CA GLU A 115 -13.45 -22.76 2.53
C GLU A 115 -14.68 -23.63 2.83
N ALA A 116 -14.52 -24.67 3.66
CA ALA A 116 -15.61 -25.54 4.08
C ALA A 116 -16.41 -24.98 5.27
N VAL A 117 -15.95 -23.88 5.91
CA VAL A 117 -16.65 -23.26 7.03
C VAL A 117 -17.99 -22.68 6.59
N GLN A 118 -19.04 -23.03 7.33
CA GLN A 118 -20.39 -22.45 7.19
C GLN A 118 -20.47 -21.16 8.00
N ALA A 119 -20.22 -20.04 7.35
CA ALA A 119 -20.29 -18.69 7.91
C ALA A 119 -20.64 -17.70 6.80
N ASP A 120 -20.94 -16.45 7.20
CA ASP A 120 -21.04 -15.35 6.24
C ASP A 120 -19.70 -15.12 5.52
N ASP A 121 -19.74 -14.44 4.38
CA ASP A 121 -18.58 -14.27 3.51
C ASP A 121 -17.43 -13.53 4.21
N LYS A 122 -17.72 -12.53 5.05
CA LYS A 122 -16.71 -11.76 5.79
C LYS A 122 -16.03 -12.61 6.86
N THR A 123 -16.79 -13.38 7.63
CA THR A 123 -16.25 -14.32 8.62
C THR A 123 -15.38 -15.39 7.96
N ARG A 124 -15.84 -15.98 6.84
CA ARG A 124 -15.06 -16.97 6.07
C ARG A 124 -13.76 -16.36 5.54
N ALA A 125 -13.81 -15.14 5.01
CA ALA A 125 -12.63 -14.44 4.53
C ALA A 125 -11.62 -14.12 5.66
N ARG A 126 -12.10 -13.77 6.85
CA ARG A 126 -11.26 -13.61 8.08
C ARG A 126 -10.56 -14.92 8.45
N ILE A 127 -11.29 -16.03 8.45
CA ILE A 127 -10.72 -17.35 8.74
C ILE A 127 -9.68 -17.73 7.69
N ARG A 128 -9.97 -17.53 6.42
CA ARG A 128 -9.01 -17.77 5.32
C ARG A 128 -7.73 -16.97 5.54
N PHE A 129 -7.85 -15.67 5.78
CA PHE A 129 -6.70 -14.80 6.04
C PHE A 129 -5.87 -15.29 7.23
N ALA A 130 -6.51 -15.67 8.35
CA ALA A 130 -5.82 -16.21 9.51
C ALA A 130 -5.06 -17.52 9.19
N VAL A 131 -5.66 -18.40 8.39
CA VAL A 131 -5.02 -19.64 7.93
C VAL A 131 -3.82 -19.34 7.01
N GLU A 132 -3.95 -18.38 6.10
CA GLU A 132 -2.86 -17.93 5.23
C GLU A 132 -1.68 -17.36 6.03
N GLN A 133 -1.96 -16.50 7.04
CA GLN A 133 -0.94 -15.97 7.95
C GLN A 133 -0.23 -17.08 8.72
N TRP A 134 -1.00 -18.03 9.27
CA TRP A 134 -0.44 -19.17 10.00
C TRP A 134 0.41 -20.06 9.09
N ALA A 135 -0.08 -20.38 7.89
CA ALA A 135 0.67 -21.15 6.90
C ALA A 135 1.96 -20.42 6.51
N ALA A 136 1.91 -19.11 6.26
CA ALA A 136 3.11 -18.34 5.96
C ALA A 136 4.14 -18.38 7.11
N ALA A 137 3.70 -18.21 8.35
CA ALA A 137 4.56 -18.20 9.53
C ALA A 137 5.18 -19.57 9.85
N SER A 138 4.43 -20.67 9.65
CA SER A 138 4.86 -22.04 9.97
C SER A 138 5.68 -22.72 8.87
N ALA A 139 6.00 -22.00 7.77
CA ALA A 139 6.76 -22.59 6.68
C ALA A 139 8.15 -23.11 7.16
N PRO A 140 8.54 -24.33 6.80
CA PRO A 140 9.86 -24.88 7.17
C PRO A 140 11.04 -24.00 6.76
N SER A 141 10.89 -23.25 5.67
CA SER A 141 11.89 -22.27 5.22
C SER A 141 12.20 -21.18 6.24
N ASN A 142 11.28 -20.87 7.16
CA ASN A 142 11.45 -19.80 8.13
C ASN A 142 12.29 -20.18 9.36
N PHE A 143 12.70 -21.45 9.46
CA PHE A 143 13.40 -21.98 10.62
C PHE A 143 14.74 -22.58 10.22
N LEU A 144 15.84 -22.15 10.86
CA LEU A 144 17.18 -22.64 10.56
C LEU A 144 17.28 -24.16 10.60
N ALA A 145 16.59 -24.81 11.56
CA ALA A 145 16.59 -26.26 11.72
C ALA A 145 16.00 -27.03 10.54
N PHE A 146 15.18 -26.38 9.71
CA PHE A 146 14.48 -27.00 8.57
C PHE A 146 14.84 -26.37 7.22
N ASN A 147 15.48 -25.19 7.21
CA ASN A 147 15.84 -24.51 5.98
C ASN A 147 17.13 -25.07 5.37
N ALA A 148 16.99 -25.92 4.34
CA ALA A 148 18.12 -26.60 3.70
C ALA A 148 19.18 -25.64 3.12
N GLU A 149 18.76 -24.49 2.57
CA GLU A 149 19.70 -23.50 2.03
C GLU A 149 20.47 -22.76 3.13
N ALA A 150 19.77 -22.37 4.20
CA ALA A 150 20.42 -21.73 5.35
C ALA A 150 21.41 -22.67 6.05
N GLN A 151 21.06 -23.96 6.18
CA GLN A 151 21.96 -24.98 6.71
C GLN A 151 23.19 -25.20 5.81
N LYS A 152 22.97 -25.34 4.49
CA LYS A 152 24.06 -25.45 3.50
C LYS A 152 25.00 -24.25 3.63
N LYS A 153 24.46 -23.04 3.64
CA LYS A 153 25.25 -21.81 3.76
C LYS A 153 26.00 -21.73 5.09
N ALA A 154 25.38 -22.14 6.21
CA ALA A 154 26.06 -22.19 7.51
C ALA A 154 27.25 -23.14 7.53
N LEU A 155 27.15 -24.31 6.89
CA LEU A 155 28.25 -25.26 6.74
C LEU A 155 29.36 -24.71 5.83
N GLU A 156 29.01 -24.15 4.66
CA GLU A 156 29.96 -23.57 3.70
C GLU A 156 30.73 -22.39 4.30
N THR A 157 30.08 -21.58 5.15
CA THR A 157 30.70 -20.41 5.82
C THR A 157 31.23 -20.71 7.20
N GLN A 158 31.30 -21.98 7.62
CA GLN A 158 31.76 -22.40 8.95
C GLN A 158 31.06 -21.66 10.11
N GLY A 159 29.78 -21.35 9.93
CA GLY A 159 28.94 -20.65 10.91
C GLY A 159 28.95 -19.13 10.82
N GLU A 160 29.76 -18.52 9.95
CA GLU A 160 29.84 -17.06 9.80
C GLU A 160 28.47 -16.45 9.38
N SER A 161 27.71 -17.14 8.51
CA SER A 161 26.38 -16.70 8.09
C SER A 161 25.41 -16.60 9.27
N ILE A 162 25.49 -17.50 10.26
CA ILE A 162 24.68 -17.45 11.48
C ILE A 162 25.06 -16.24 12.34
N ALA A 163 26.37 -16.03 12.54
CA ALA A 163 26.85 -14.87 13.31
C ALA A 163 26.41 -13.54 12.68
N LYS A 164 26.53 -13.43 11.36
CA LYS A 164 26.08 -12.26 10.61
C LYS A 164 24.55 -12.09 10.67
N GLY A 165 23.80 -13.19 10.58
CA GLY A 165 22.34 -13.18 10.74
C GLY A 165 21.91 -12.66 12.11
N LEU A 166 22.60 -13.05 13.16
CA LEU A 166 22.36 -12.54 14.52
C LEU A 166 22.70 -11.03 14.63
N GLN A 167 23.78 -10.58 14.00
CA GLN A 167 24.12 -9.15 13.94
C GLN A 167 23.04 -8.35 13.22
N ASN A 168 22.53 -8.83 12.09
CA ASN A 168 21.43 -8.21 11.37
C ASN A 168 20.17 -8.11 12.23
N LEU A 169 19.81 -9.20 12.94
CA LEU A 169 18.66 -9.20 13.86
C LEU A 169 18.83 -8.17 14.99
N MET A 170 20.03 -8.10 15.60
CA MET A 170 20.30 -7.13 16.66
C MET A 170 20.24 -5.69 16.14
N HIS A 171 20.73 -5.44 14.94
CA HIS A 171 20.61 -4.15 14.28
C HIS A 171 19.14 -3.75 14.07
N ASP A 172 18.33 -4.65 13.51
CA ASP A 172 16.92 -4.40 13.24
C ASP A 172 16.10 -4.20 14.52
N LEU A 173 16.43 -4.92 15.60
CA LEU A 173 15.84 -4.68 16.93
C LEU A 173 16.19 -3.30 17.49
N GLN A 174 17.40 -2.82 17.26
CA GLN A 174 17.83 -1.48 17.73
C GLN A 174 17.16 -0.35 16.94
N GLN A 175 17.01 -0.52 15.62
CA GLN A 175 16.34 0.49 14.80
C GLN A 175 14.80 0.43 14.86
N GLY A 176 14.24 -0.66 15.41
CA GLY A 176 12.80 -0.83 15.60
C GLY A 176 12.02 -1.31 14.36
N HIS A 177 12.69 -1.64 13.27
CA HIS A 177 12.07 -2.20 12.06
C HIS A 177 13.03 -3.16 11.35
N MET A 178 12.46 -4.04 10.51
CA MET A 178 13.23 -5.00 9.72
C MET A 178 13.79 -4.33 8.46
N SER A 179 15.08 -4.50 8.22
CA SER A 179 15.75 -4.00 7.01
C SER A 179 15.28 -4.77 5.77
N GLN A 180 14.60 -4.09 4.88
CA GLN A 180 14.16 -4.63 3.59
C GLN A 180 15.08 -4.24 2.43
N THR A 181 16.03 -3.33 2.67
CA THR A 181 17.04 -2.86 1.74
C THR A 181 18.29 -2.45 2.52
N ASP A 182 19.42 -2.29 1.85
CA ASP A 182 20.58 -1.63 2.45
C ASP A 182 20.33 -0.12 2.53
N GLU A 183 19.81 0.33 3.67
CA GLU A 183 19.45 1.72 3.92
C GLU A 183 20.66 2.65 3.97
N SER A 184 21.86 2.13 4.27
CA SER A 184 23.10 2.91 4.35
C SER A 184 23.51 3.53 3.02
N LEU A 185 22.98 3.00 1.92
CA LEU A 185 23.27 3.46 0.56
C LEU A 185 22.36 4.59 0.09
N PHE A 186 21.36 4.98 0.90
CA PHE A 186 20.41 6.04 0.55
C PHE A 186 20.44 7.19 1.53
N GLU A 187 20.32 8.41 0.98
CA GLU A 187 20.22 9.64 1.76
C GLU A 187 19.29 10.62 1.02
N VAL A 188 18.25 11.08 1.74
CA VAL A 188 17.27 12.03 1.20
C VAL A 188 17.92 13.39 0.90
N GLY A 189 17.82 13.82 -0.37
CA GLY A 189 18.44 15.03 -0.90
C GLY A 189 19.83 14.81 -1.50
N ARG A 190 20.38 13.58 -1.42
CA ARG A 190 21.69 13.24 -2.00
C ARG A 190 21.57 12.28 -3.19
N ASN A 191 20.85 11.19 -3.05
CA ASN A 191 20.65 10.18 -4.10
C ASN A 191 19.22 9.69 -4.25
N VAL A 192 18.31 10.11 -3.36
CA VAL A 192 16.85 10.09 -3.53
C VAL A 192 16.31 11.48 -3.21
N ALA A 193 15.19 11.86 -3.79
CA ALA A 193 14.62 13.22 -3.69
C ALA A 193 15.61 14.30 -4.16
N THR A 194 16.20 14.12 -5.32
CA THR A 194 17.31 14.96 -5.83
C THR A 194 16.92 15.92 -6.93
N THR A 195 15.66 15.93 -7.36
CA THR A 195 15.21 16.89 -8.38
C THR A 195 15.36 18.32 -7.85
N GLU A 196 16.08 19.16 -8.62
CA GLU A 196 16.43 20.53 -8.21
C GLU A 196 15.17 21.40 -8.03
N GLY A 197 15.07 22.09 -6.91
CA GLY A 197 13.93 22.91 -6.57
C GLY A 197 14.16 23.72 -5.29
N ALA A 198 13.13 24.41 -4.83
CA ALA A 198 13.13 25.12 -3.57
C ALA A 198 11.76 25.06 -2.88
N VAL A 199 11.78 25.07 -1.56
CA VAL A 199 10.60 25.33 -0.74
C VAL A 199 10.20 26.79 -0.90
N VAL A 200 8.97 27.03 -1.34
CA VAL A 200 8.45 28.40 -1.62
C VAL A 200 7.33 28.82 -0.68
N PHE A 201 6.81 27.89 0.10
CA PHE A 201 5.82 28.13 1.15
C PHE A 201 5.93 27.04 2.21
N GLU A 202 5.61 27.38 3.44
CA GLU A 202 5.44 26.41 4.52
C GLU A 202 4.41 26.87 5.55
N ASN A 203 3.78 25.88 6.16
CA ASN A 203 2.99 26.03 7.37
C ASN A 203 3.22 24.83 8.31
N GLU A 204 2.42 24.71 9.35
CA GLU A 204 2.56 23.62 10.32
C GLU A 204 2.29 22.21 9.75
N LEU A 205 1.62 22.07 8.59
CA LEU A 205 1.22 20.79 7.99
C LEU A 205 2.15 20.37 6.85
N PHE A 206 2.67 21.30 6.06
CA PHE A 206 3.45 20.98 4.88
C PHE A 206 4.40 22.07 4.45
N GLN A 207 5.39 21.68 3.65
CA GLN A 207 6.18 22.55 2.78
C GLN A 207 5.72 22.39 1.34
N LEU A 208 5.59 23.49 0.60
CA LEU A 208 5.35 23.49 -0.84
C LEU A 208 6.69 23.64 -1.57
N ILE A 209 7.06 22.64 -2.36
CA ILE A 209 8.30 22.66 -3.14
C ILE A 209 7.96 22.98 -4.59
N GLU A 210 8.63 23.98 -5.17
CA GLU A 210 8.63 24.29 -6.62
C GLU A 210 9.91 23.75 -7.24
N TYR A 211 9.77 23.01 -8.33
CA TYR A 211 10.91 22.42 -9.03
C TYR A 211 11.40 23.27 -10.19
N LYS A 212 12.71 23.21 -10.42
CA LYS A 212 13.35 23.91 -11.51
C LYS A 212 12.90 23.35 -12.86
N PRO A 213 12.40 24.22 -13.76
CA PRO A 213 12.12 23.79 -15.13
C PRO A 213 13.36 23.25 -15.84
N LEU A 214 13.21 22.16 -16.56
CA LEU A 214 14.27 21.59 -17.43
C LEU A 214 14.13 22.02 -18.89
N THR A 215 13.09 22.81 -19.21
CA THR A 215 12.78 23.30 -20.56
C THR A 215 12.77 24.82 -20.60
N ALA A 216 13.09 25.43 -21.73
CA ALA A 216 13.06 26.88 -21.91
C ALA A 216 11.65 27.49 -21.83
N LYS A 217 10.65 26.67 -22.11
CA LYS A 217 9.21 27.03 -21.99
C LYS A 217 8.51 25.98 -21.15
N VAL A 218 7.50 26.42 -20.41
CA VAL A 218 6.63 25.55 -19.61
C VAL A 218 5.17 25.76 -20.00
N HIS A 219 4.34 24.79 -19.69
CA HIS A 219 2.90 24.95 -19.81
C HIS A 219 2.39 26.06 -18.86
N GLU A 220 1.42 26.85 -19.33
CA GLU A 220 0.87 27.98 -18.56
C GLU A 220 0.12 27.54 -17.32
N ARG A 221 -0.53 26.35 -17.34
CA ARG A 221 -1.14 25.79 -16.14
C ARG A 221 -0.11 25.01 -15.34
N PRO A 222 0.18 25.40 -14.10
CA PRO A 222 1.09 24.67 -13.24
C PRO A 222 0.50 23.32 -12.85
N PHE A 223 1.36 22.45 -12.33
CA PHE A 223 1.00 21.11 -11.89
C PHE A 223 1.31 20.91 -10.41
N LEU A 224 0.31 20.55 -9.62
CA LEU A 224 0.41 20.30 -8.18
C LEU A 224 0.26 18.81 -7.87
N LEU A 225 1.22 18.25 -7.13
CA LEU A 225 1.16 16.88 -6.63
C LEU A 225 0.82 16.87 -5.13
N ILE A 226 -0.18 16.07 -4.78
CA ILE A 226 -0.57 15.77 -3.39
C ILE A 226 -0.28 14.28 -3.13
N PRO A 227 0.90 13.95 -2.59
CA PRO A 227 1.29 12.57 -2.28
C PRO A 227 0.58 12.07 -1.03
N PRO A 228 0.67 10.75 -0.71
CA PRO A 228 0.14 10.24 0.55
C PRO A 228 0.82 10.90 1.75
N CYS A 229 0.03 11.15 2.81
CA CYS A 229 0.53 11.69 4.08
C CYS A 229 1.00 10.60 5.06
N ILE A 230 0.83 9.33 4.72
CA ILE A 230 1.26 8.18 5.54
C ILE A 230 2.72 7.78 5.30
N ASN A 231 3.33 8.31 4.24
CA ASN A 231 4.74 8.17 3.90
C ASN A 231 5.25 9.48 3.29
N LYS A 232 6.52 9.52 2.98
CA LYS A 232 7.19 10.71 2.45
C LYS A 232 6.86 10.95 0.97
N PHE A 233 6.84 12.22 0.57
CA PHE A 233 6.51 12.62 -0.81
C PHE A 233 7.45 12.02 -1.87
N TYR A 234 8.69 11.68 -1.49
CA TYR A 234 9.71 11.28 -2.46
C TYR A 234 9.50 9.90 -3.10
N ILE A 235 8.39 9.24 -2.80
CA ILE A 235 7.92 8.16 -3.69
C ILE A 235 7.78 8.66 -5.14
N LEU A 236 7.45 9.94 -5.32
CA LEU A 236 7.33 10.59 -6.62
C LEU A 236 8.67 11.16 -7.12
N ASP A 237 9.73 11.12 -6.29
CA ASP A 237 11.08 11.60 -6.60
C ASP A 237 12.14 10.68 -5.99
N LEU A 238 12.11 9.40 -6.35
CA LEU A 238 13.12 8.40 -5.94
C LEU A 238 14.49 8.75 -6.57
N GLN A 239 15.25 7.75 -7.00
CA GLN A 239 16.45 8.02 -7.82
C GLN A 239 16.06 8.70 -9.15
N PRO A 240 16.95 9.46 -9.80
CA PRO A 240 16.61 10.26 -10.99
C PRO A 240 15.91 9.49 -12.12
N GLU A 241 16.25 8.22 -12.30
CA GLU A 241 15.63 7.34 -13.29
C GLU A 241 14.25 6.83 -12.90
N ASN A 242 13.86 6.98 -11.62
CA ASN A 242 12.59 6.57 -11.05
C ASN A 242 11.72 7.76 -10.59
N SER A 243 12.07 8.98 -10.99
CA SER A 243 11.36 10.20 -10.55
C SER A 243 10.26 10.60 -11.52
N LEU A 244 9.02 10.56 -11.04
CA LEU A 244 7.86 11.11 -11.75
C LEU A 244 7.94 12.66 -11.80
N ILE A 245 8.44 13.29 -10.74
CA ILE A 245 8.64 14.75 -10.67
C ILE A 245 9.65 15.20 -11.73
N ARG A 246 10.80 14.52 -11.83
CA ARG A 246 11.78 14.82 -12.86
C ARG A 246 11.23 14.63 -14.27
N HIS A 247 10.42 13.59 -14.47
CA HIS A 247 9.72 13.36 -15.74
C HIS A 247 8.82 14.56 -16.07
N LEU A 248 7.98 15.02 -15.15
CA LEU A 248 7.08 16.15 -15.37
C LEU A 248 7.81 17.44 -15.74
N VAL A 249 8.88 17.78 -15.02
CA VAL A 249 9.64 19.00 -15.33
C VAL A 249 10.39 18.89 -16.67
N ALA A 250 10.77 17.67 -17.09
CA ALA A 250 11.35 17.41 -18.39
C ALA A 250 10.33 17.53 -19.53
N GLU A 251 9.05 17.21 -19.25
CA GLU A 251 7.93 17.39 -20.19
C GLU A 251 7.38 18.84 -20.18
N GLY A 252 8.04 19.75 -19.49
CA GLY A 252 7.71 21.19 -19.51
C GLY A 252 6.56 21.58 -18.56
N HIS A 253 6.26 20.79 -17.54
CA HIS A 253 5.30 21.19 -16.51
C HIS A 253 5.98 21.97 -15.40
N ARG A 254 5.45 23.18 -15.08
CA ARG A 254 5.83 23.91 -13.85
C ARG A 254 5.25 23.16 -12.65
N THR A 255 6.11 22.44 -11.93
CA THR A 255 5.69 21.39 -11.01
C THR A 255 5.90 21.80 -9.56
N PHE A 256 4.87 21.56 -8.74
CA PHE A 256 4.86 21.77 -7.28
C PHE A 256 4.49 20.46 -6.57
N VAL A 257 5.03 20.25 -5.37
CA VAL A 257 4.65 19.11 -4.52
C VAL A 257 4.40 19.55 -3.08
N VAL A 258 3.37 18.95 -2.47
CA VAL A 258 3.13 19.01 -1.04
C VAL A 258 4.09 18.04 -0.34
N SER A 259 5.01 18.55 0.46
CA SER A 259 5.88 17.75 1.33
C SER A 259 5.32 17.80 2.76
N TRP A 260 4.65 16.74 3.18
CA TRP A 260 4.01 16.67 4.48
C TRP A 260 5.02 16.72 5.62
N ARG A 261 4.70 17.48 6.68
CA ARG A 261 5.40 17.38 7.96
C ARG A 261 5.05 16.05 8.61
N ASN A 262 6.04 15.36 9.18
CA ASN A 262 5.76 14.20 10.02
C ASN A 262 5.11 14.67 11.34
N PRO A 263 3.88 14.26 11.67
CA PRO A 263 3.23 14.69 12.89
C PRO A 263 3.99 14.25 14.15
N ASP A 264 4.23 15.22 15.02
CA ASP A 264 4.65 15.03 16.40
C ASP A 264 3.47 15.30 17.36
N GLU A 265 3.71 15.24 18.67
CA GLU A 265 2.66 15.43 19.68
C GLU A 265 1.97 16.79 19.56
N SER A 266 2.65 17.83 19.06
CA SER A 266 2.06 19.16 18.86
C SER A 266 0.96 19.17 17.80
N MET A 267 0.97 18.18 16.90
CA MET A 267 0.00 18.00 15.83
C MET A 267 -1.08 16.96 16.18
N GLY A 268 -1.04 16.37 17.36
CA GLY A 268 -1.93 15.29 17.77
C GLY A 268 -3.43 15.62 17.76
N GLN A 269 -3.80 16.89 17.64
CA GLN A 269 -5.18 17.38 17.54
C GLN A 269 -5.63 17.68 16.12
N LYS A 270 -4.76 17.54 15.11
CA LYS A 270 -5.09 17.85 13.73
C LYS A 270 -6.15 16.89 13.17
N THR A 271 -7.09 17.46 12.45
CA THR A 271 -8.27 16.77 11.91
C THR A 271 -8.14 16.52 10.42
N TRP A 272 -9.07 15.76 9.85
CA TRP A 272 -9.23 15.66 8.40
C TRP A 272 -9.46 17.02 7.76
N ASP A 273 -10.29 17.86 8.38
CA ASP A 273 -10.57 19.22 7.91
C ASP A 273 -9.32 20.10 7.83
N ASP A 274 -8.39 19.98 8.80
CA ASP A 274 -7.11 20.69 8.74
C ASP A 274 -6.30 20.32 7.50
N TYR A 275 -6.23 19.03 7.15
CA TYR A 275 -5.51 18.55 5.97
C TYR A 275 -6.19 18.98 4.66
N ILE A 276 -7.51 19.10 4.66
CA ILE A 276 -8.25 19.59 3.49
C ILE A 276 -8.11 21.10 3.34
N GLU A 277 -8.44 21.88 4.38
CA GLU A 277 -8.45 23.35 4.32
C GLU A 277 -7.04 23.94 4.29
N HIS A 278 -6.23 23.58 5.32
CA HIS A 278 -4.95 24.22 5.58
C HIS A 278 -3.78 23.55 4.85
N ALA A 279 -4.01 22.45 4.14
CA ALA A 279 -3.00 21.85 3.28
C ALA A 279 -3.45 21.77 1.81
N ALA A 280 -4.39 20.92 1.44
CA ALA A 280 -4.73 20.71 0.02
C ALA A 280 -5.29 21.97 -0.66
N ILE A 281 -6.30 22.62 -0.07
CA ILE A 281 -6.90 23.86 -0.59
C ILE A 281 -5.87 25.00 -0.52
N GLN A 282 -5.17 25.13 0.59
CA GLN A 282 -4.11 26.14 0.75
C GLN A 282 -3.00 25.97 -0.30
N ALA A 283 -2.57 24.74 -0.60
CA ALA A 283 -1.57 24.48 -1.63
C ALA A 283 -2.07 24.88 -3.03
N ILE A 284 -3.33 24.56 -3.36
CA ILE A 284 -3.96 24.96 -4.62
C ILE A 284 -3.93 26.47 -4.78
N HIS A 285 -4.41 27.23 -3.79
CA HIS A 285 -4.43 28.70 -3.83
C HIS A 285 -3.04 29.29 -3.83
N THR A 286 -2.10 28.70 -3.07
CA THR A 286 -0.70 29.17 -3.04
C THR A 286 -0.03 29.01 -4.41
N VAL A 287 -0.27 27.91 -5.11
CA VAL A 287 0.24 27.73 -6.49
C VAL A 287 -0.38 28.77 -7.45
N GLN A 288 -1.68 29.06 -7.33
CA GLN A 288 -2.30 30.12 -8.12
C GLN A 288 -1.67 31.49 -7.83
N ASP A 289 -1.47 31.84 -6.56
CA ASP A 289 -0.83 33.10 -6.14
C ASP A 289 0.60 33.25 -6.69
N ILE A 290 1.38 32.16 -6.66
CA ILE A 290 2.77 32.15 -7.17
C ILE A 290 2.80 32.31 -8.69
N THR A 291 1.87 31.65 -9.40
CA THR A 291 1.95 31.52 -10.86
C THR A 291 1.07 32.50 -11.62
N ASP A 292 0.16 33.22 -10.94
CA ASP A 292 -0.94 34.00 -11.53
C ASP A 292 -1.88 33.18 -12.45
N ALA A 293 -1.83 31.86 -12.34
CA ALA A 293 -2.66 30.98 -13.12
C ALA A 293 -4.08 30.95 -12.58
N LYS A 294 -5.09 31.09 -13.46
CA LYS A 294 -6.50 30.97 -13.06
C LYS A 294 -6.86 29.57 -12.62
N THR A 295 -6.29 28.58 -13.29
CA THR A 295 -6.47 27.17 -13.00
C THR A 295 -5.12 26.44 -13.05
N LEU A 296 -5.05 25.31 -12.36
CA LEU A 296 -3.91 24.40 -12.36
C LEU A 296 -4.37 22.97 -12.64
N ASN A 297 -3.44 22.08 -12.94
CA ASN A 297 -3.68 20.64 -12.95
C ASN A 297 -3.19 20.04 -11.65
N ALA A 298 -3.90 19.03 -11.11
CA ALA A 298 -3.53 18.41 -9.85
C ALA A 298 -3.45 16.88 -9.96
N LEU A 299 -2.59 16.30 -9.14
CA LEU A 299 -2.47 14.85 -8.99
C LEU A 299 -2.57 14.49 -7.50
N GLY A 300 -3.38 13.48 -7.19
CA GLY A 300 -3.41 12.84 -5.89
C GLY A 300 -3.00 11.37 -6.00
N PHE A 301 -2.11 10.94 -5.10
CA PHE A 301 -1.65 9.57 -5.05
C PHE A 301 -2.10 8.89 -3.75
N CYS A 302 -2.73 7.71 -3.86
CA CYS A 302 -3.23 6.93 -2.72
C CYS A 302 -4.17 7.79 -1.84
N VAL A 303 -3.97 7.87 -0.51
CA VAL A 303 -4.74 8.77 0.37
C VAL A 303 -4.61 10.25 -0.01
N GLY A 304 -3.50 10.67 -0.63
CA GLY A 304 -3.37 12.00 -1.21
C GLY A 304 -4.40 12.28 -2.31
N GLY A 305 -4.81 11.25 -3.04
CA GLY A 305 -5.93 11.36 -3.99
C GLY A 305 -7.29 11.47 -3.30
N THR A 306 -7.51 10.77 -2.20
CA THR A 306 -8.73 10.93 -1.38
C THR A 306 -8.80 12.35 -0.79
N ILE A 307 -7.67 12.88 -0.31
CA ILE A 307 -7.53 14.26 0.17
C ILE A 307 -7.85 15.25 -0.97
N LEU A 308 -7.24 15.09 -2.15
CA LEU A 308 -7.50 15.93 -3.32
C LEU A 308 -8.97 15.88 -3.75
N GLY A 309 -9.53 14.68 -3.88
CA GLY A 309 -10.95 14.51 -4.26
C GLY A 309 -11.92 15.18 -3.29
N THR A 310 -11.63 15.07 -1.99
CA THR A 310 -12.40 15.75 -0.93
C THR A 310 -12.25 17.27 -1.03
N ALA A 311 -11.01 17.79 -1.21
CA ALA A 311 -10.74 19.21 -1.38
C ALA A 311 -11.48 19.79 -2.62
N LEU A 312 -11.47 19.06 -3.75
CA LEU A 312 -12.19 19.47 -4.95
C LEU A 312 -13.69 19.52 -4.73
N ALA A 313 -14.26 18.57 -3.98
CA ALA A 313 -15.69 18.59 -3.65
C ALA A 313 -16.05 19.74 -2.70
N VAL A 314 -15.19 20.07 -1.73
CA VAL A 314 -15.35 21.25 -0.85
C VAL A 314 -15.32 22.55 -1.68
N LEU A 315 -14.33 22.71 -2.56
CA LEU A 315 -14.21 23.87 -3.45
C LEU A 315 -15.41 24.00 -4.39
N ALA A 316 -15.82 22.90 -5.01
CA ALA A 316 -17.00 22.89 -5.88
C ALA A 316 -18.28 23.31 -5.12
N GLN A 317 -18.43 22.91 -3.87
CA GLN A 317 -19.56 23.30 -3.02
C GLN A 317 -19.50 24.79 -2.67
N ARG A 318 -18.32 25.38 -2.57
CA ARG A 318 -18.09 26.82 -2.39
C ARG A 318 -18.23 27.63 -3.68
N GLY A 319 -18.44 26.98 -4.82
CA GLY A 319 -18.51 27.60 -6.14
C GLY A 319 -17.15 27.93 -6.75
N GLU A 320 -16.07 27.37 -6.21
CA GLU A 320 -14.69 27.55 -6.68
C GLU A 320 -14.27 26.42 -7.63
N LYS A 321 -13.57 26.75 -8.71
CA LYS A 321 -13.08 25.79 -9.71
C LYS A 321 -11.63 26.09 -10.09
N PRO A 322 -10.67 26.00 -9.13
CA PRO A 322 -9.26 26.33 -9.38
C PRO A 322 -8.50 25.23 -10.12
N VAL A 323 -9.07 24.04 -10.29
CA VAL A 323 -8.42 22.90 -10.92
C VAL A 323 -9.07 22.61 -12.28
N GLU A 324 -8.24 22.57 -13.33
CA GLU A 324 -8.65 22.28 -14.70
C GLU A 324 -8.83 20.79 -14.95
N SER A 325 -7.88 19.99 -14.46
CA SER A 325 -7.93 18.53 -14.54
C SER A 325 -7.30 17.88 -13.32
N ALA A 326 -7.78 16.69 -12.96
CA ALA A 326 -7.23 15.92 -11.86
C ALA A 326 -6.75 14.54 -12.31
N THR A 327 -5.65 14.08 -11.73
CA THR A 327 -5.16 12.70 -11.85
C THR A 327 -5.25 12.00 -10.50
N PHE A 328 -5.82 10.81 -10.46
CA PHE A 328 -5.88 9.96 -9.27
C PHE A 328 -5.10 8.67 -9.53
N LEU A 329 -4.03 8.46 -8.77
CA LEU A 329 -3.18 7.28 -8.89
C LEU A 329 -3.46 6.33 -7.74
N THR A 330 -3.87 5.09 -8.04
CA THR A 330 -4.15 4.05 -7.03
C THR A 330 -4.88 4.60 -5.80
N THR A 331 -6.00 5.27 -6.05
CA THR A 331 -6.75 6.07 -5.07
C THR A 331 -8.16 5.52 -4.90
N PHE A 332 -8.63 5.48 -3.66
CA PHE A 332 -10.05 5.34 -3.36
C PHE A 332 -10.74 6.71 -3.27
N LEU A 333 -11.79 6.90 -4.06
CA LEU A 333 -12.88 7.83 -3.78
C LEU A 333 -14.13 7.05 -3.35
N ASP A 334 -14.27 5.82 -3.83
CA ASP A 334 -15.27 4.83 -3.43
C ASP A 334 -14.59 3.68 -2.67
N PHE A 335 -15.00 3.49 -1.42
CA PHE A 335 -14.48 2.48 -0.50
C PHE A 335 -15.37 1.24 -0.40
N SER A 336 -16.20 0.98 -1.41
CA SER A 336 -17.09 -0.21 -1.43
C SER A 336 -16.34 -1.53 -1.57
N ASP A 337 -15.13 -1.51 -2.13
CA ASP A 337 -14.24 -2.67 -2.23
C ASP A 337 -12.82 -2.26 -1.82
N THR A 338 -12.51 -2.47 -0.56
CA THR A 338 -11.18 -2.19 0.03
C THR A 338 -10.35 -3.45 0.23
N GLY A 339 -10.77 -4.57 -0.39
CA GLY A 339 -10.05 -5.83 -0.38
C GLY A 339 -9.83 -6.38 1.03
N ILE A 340 -8.61 -6.83 1.31
CA ILE A 340 -8.26 -7.45 2.60
C ILE A 340 -8.46 -6.48 3.78
N LEU A 341 -8.32 -5.18 3.59
CA LEU A 341 -8.47 -4.19 4.67
C LEU A 341 -9.89 -4.21 5.26
N ASP A 342 -10.93 -4.54 4.48
CA ASP A 342 -12.31 -4.68 4.98
C ASP A 342 -12.43 -5.75 6.08
N LEU A 343 -11.56 -6.75 6.08
CA LEU A 343 -11.61 -7.83 7.08
C LEU A 343 -11.37 -7.33 8.50
N PHE A 344 -10.62 -6.25 8.66
CA PHE A 344 -10.25 -5.69 9.96
C PHE A 344 -11.18 -4.58 10.42
N ILE A 345 -12.02 -4.06 9.53
CA ILE A 345 -12.83 -2.87 9.79
C ILE A 345 -14.28 -3.30 10.08
N ASP A 346 -14.71 -3.03 11.32
CA ASP A 346 -16.08 -3.19 11.78
C ASP A 346 -16.42 -2.11 12.82
N ASP A 347 -17.66 -2.05 13.24
CA ASP A 347 -18.15 -1.03 14.19
C ASP A 347 -17.39 -1.03 15.53
N ALA A 348 -17.02 -2.20 16.02
CA ALA A 348 -16.29 -2.33 17.28
C ALA A 348 -14.86 -1.76 17.15
N PHE A 349 -14.17 -2.09 16.06
CA PHE A 349 -12.83 -1.57 15.78
C PHE A 349 -12.84 -0.05 15.60
N VAL A 350 -13.78 0.47 14.80
CA VAL A 350 -13.89 1.92 14.56
C VAL A 350 -14.15 2.68 15.84
N LYS A 351 -15.13 2.24 16.66
CA LYS A 351 -15.43 2.84 17.97
C LYS A 351 -14.24 2.79 18.93
N PHE A 352 -13.51 1.67 18.92
CA PHE A 352 -12.30 1.54 19.74
C PHE A 352 -11.23 2.57 19.31
N ARG A 353 -10.98 2.74 18.02
CA ARG A 353 -10.02 3.74 17.52
C ARG A 353 -10.45 5.17 17.79
N GLU A 354 -11.74 5.47 17.66
CA GLU A 354 -12.30 6.78 18.02
C GLU A 354 -12.14 7.08 19.52
N MET A 355 -12.40 6.10 20.37
CA MET A 355 -12.22 6.25 21.81
C MET A 355 -10.73 6.44 22.17
N GLN A 356 -9.83 5.73 21.50
CA GLN A 356 -8.40 5.77 21.76
C GLN A 356 -7.76 7.09 21.32
N MET A 357 -8.11 7.58 20.13
CA MET A 357 -7.39 8.70 19.50
C MET A 357 -8.28 9.73 18.80
N GLY A 358 -9.60 9.59 18.87
CA GLY A 358 -10.50 10.56 18.22
C GLY A 358 -10.47 11.96 18.84
N GLN A 359 -9.98 12.08 20.09
CA GLN A 359 -9.82 13.34 20.80
C GLN A 359 -8.38 13.85 20.83
N GLY A 360 -7.45 13.15 20.17
CA GLY A 360 -6.05 13.53 20.12
C GLY A 360 -5.08 12.35 20.14
N GLY A 361 -3.79 12.63 20.04
CA GLY A 361 -2.73 11.65 20.01
C GLY A 361 -2.28 11.31 18.59
N LEU A 362 -1.42 10.31 18.45
CA LEU A 362 -0.81 9.91 17.19
C LEU A 362 -0.99 8.41 16.93
N LEU A 363 -1.41 8.08 15.72
CA LEU A 363 -1.18 6.76 15.16
C LEU A 363 0.27 6.71 14.67
N LYS A 364 1.07 5.78 15.22
CA LYS A 364 2.47 5.64 14.83
C LYS A 364 2.61 5.07 13.41
N GLY A 365 3.50 5.65 12.62
CA GLY A 365 3.75 5.22 11.24
C GLY A 365 4.17 3.75 11.14
N GLN A 366 4.92 3.25 12.13
CA GLN A 366 5.33 1.85 12.21
C GLN A 366 4.13 0.88 12.33
N GLU A 367 3.03 1.28 13.00
CA GLU A 367 1.81 0.47 13.10
C GLU A 367 1.18 0.25 11.72
N LEU A 368 1.09 1.32 10.91
CA LEU A 368 0.60 1.22 9.52
C LEU A 368 1.55 0.42 8.63
N ALA A 369 2.85 0.67 8.71
CA ALA A 369 3.86 -0.06 7.93
C ALA A 369 3.82 -1.56 8.23
N SER A 370 3.69 -1.94 9.51
CA SER A 370 3.52 -3.33 9.92
C SER A 370 2.24 -3.94 9.35
N THR A 371 1.12 -3.22 9.43
CA THR A 371 -0.17 -3.67 8.87
C THR A 371 -0.03 -3.98 7.38
N PHE A 372 0.54 -3.06 6.59
CA PHE A 372 0.74 -3.27 5.15
C PHE A 372 1.71 -4.43 4.83
N SER A 373 2.75 -4.62 5.64
CA SER A 373 3.69 -5.74 5.47
C SER A 373 3.02 -7.09 5.69
N PHE A 374 2.12 -7.20 6.67
CA PHE A 374 1.37 -8.43 6.94
C PHE A 374 0.29 -8.75 5.90
N LEU A 375 -0.10 -7.80 5.04
CA LEU A 375 -0.97 -8.13 3.90
C LEU A 375 -0.27 -9.03 2.86
N ARG A 376 1.07 -9.02 2.83
CA ARG A 376 1.90 -9.88 1.96
C ARG A 376 3.09 -10.48 2.74
N PRO A 377 2.82 -11.33 3.75
CA PRO A 377 3.83 -11.74 4.74
C PRO A 377 5.02 -12.48 4.11
N ASN A 378 4.80 -13.32 3.09
CA ASN A 378 5.88 -14.05 2.43
C ASN A 378 6.83 -13.11 1.66
N ASP A 379 6.32 -12.02 1.10
CA ASP A 379 7.10 -11.07 0.29
C ASP A 379 7.78 -9.99 1.15
N LEU A 380 7.09 -9.52 2.19
CA LEU A 380 7.50 -8.33 2.94
C LEU A 380 8.00 -8.63 4.36
N VAL A 381 7.86 -9.89 4.83
CA VAL A 381 8.32 -10.32 6.15
C VAL A 381 9.22 -11.55 6.04
N TRP A 382 8.66 -12.71 5.70
CA TRP A 382 9.37 -13.98 5.80
C TRP A 382 10.56 -14.11 4.85
N ASN A 383 10.49 -13.52 3.67
CA ASN A 383 11.61 -13.49 2.73
C ASN A 383 12.84 -12.80 3.34
N TYR A 384 12.63 -11.71 4.09
CA TYR A 384 13.72 -10.99 4.78
C TYR A 384 14.19 -11.69 6.04
N VAL A 385 13.28 -12.32 6.81
CA VAL A 385 13.68 -13.19 7.92
C VAL A 385 14.65 -14.28 7.45
N VAL A 386 14.32 -14.95 6.35
CA VAL A 386 15.18 -16.00 5.77
C VAL A 386 16.49 -15.42 5.24
N GLY A 387 16.45 -14.37 4.45
CA GLY A 387 17.66 -13.76 3.87
C GLY A 387 18.56 -13.15 4.94
N ASN A 388 18.02 -12.23 5.73
CA ASN A 388 18.82 -11.44 6.65
C ASN A 388 19.28 -12.23 7.88
N TYR A 389 18.35 -13.00 8.50
CA TYR A 389 18.63 -13.59 9.81
C TYR A 389 19.09 -15.05 9.72
N LEU A 390 18.55 -15.85 8.78
CA LEU A 390 18.97 -17.25 8.67
C LEU A 390 20.18 -17.43 7.75
N LYS A 391 20.27 -16.64 6.68
CA LYS A 391 21.37 -16.72 5.71
C LYS A 391 22.46 -15.66 5.91
N GLY A 392 22.24 -14.67 6.80
CA GLY A 392 23.18 -13.57 7.06
C GLY A 392 23.44 -12.70 5.83
N GLU A 393 22.43 -12.51 4.98
CA GLU A 393 22.51 -11.69 3.77
C GLU A 393 22.21 -10.22 4.10
N THR A 394 22.79 -9.32 3.30
CA THR A 394 22.38 -7.92 3.28
C THR A 394 21.43 -7.74 2.11
N PRO A 395 20.22 -7.20 2.31
CA PRO A 395 19.31 -6.96 1.20
C PRO A 395 19.94 -6.04 0.15
N PRO A 396 19.68 -6.25 -1.15
CA PRO A 396 20.19 -5.36 -2.18
C PRO A 396 19.60 -3.95 -2.04
N ALA A 397 20.35 -2.94 -2.49
CA ALA A 397 19.89 -1.57 -2.49
C ALA A 397 18.69 -1.39 -3.45
N PHE A 398 17.58 -0.92 -2.92
CA PHE A 398 16.37 -0.65 -3.68
C PHE A 398 15.65 0.59 -3.14
N ASP A 399 15.64 1.68 -3.90
CA ASP A 399 15.13 3.00 -3.52
C ASP A 399 13.66 2.99 -3.07
N LEU A 400 12.84 2.15 -3.70
CA LEU A 400 11.43 2.02 -3.35
C LEU A 400 11.23 1.40 -1.95
N LEU A 401 12.06 0.42 -1.58
CA LEU A 401 12.01 -0.20 -0.25
C LEU A 401 12.61 0.71 0.82
N TYR A 402 13.61 1.53 0.47
CA TYR A 402 14.10 2.59 1.34
C TYR A 402 12.98 3.59 1.68
N TRP A 403 12.23 4.03 0.66
CA TRP A 403 11.05 4.86 0.89
C TRP A 403 9.99 4.15 1.75
N ASN A 404 9.76 2.86 1.53
CA ASN A 404 8.73 2.10 2.24
C ASN A 404 9.01 2.02 3.76
N SER A 405 10.28 2.01 4.16
CA SER A 405 10.68 2.03 5.58
C SER A 405 10.53 3.42 6.23
N ASP A 406 10.40 4.49 5.45
CA ASP A 406 10.33 5.88 5.92
C ASP A 406 8.87 6.33 6.16
N SER A 407 8.18 5.65 7.05
CA SER A 407 6.79 5.90 7.38
C SER A 407 6.57 7.24 8.10
N THR A 408 5.31 7.67 8.17
CA THR A 408 4.88 8.93 8.80
C THR A 408 3.77 8.66 9.81
N ASN A 409 3.81 9.32 10.96
CA ASN A 409 2.72 9.29 11.93
C ASN A 409 1.47 9.96 11.36
N LEU A 410 0.30 9.69 11.94
CA LEU A 410 -0.95 10.39 11.65
C LEU A 410 -1.54 10.97 12.93
N PRO A 411 -2.14 12.19 12.89
CA PRO A 411 -2.94 12.69 14.00
C PRO A 411 -4.15 11.79 14.25
N GLY A 412 -4.45 11.55 15.52
CA GLY A 412 -5.54 10.66 15.92
C GLY A 412 -6.91 11.06 15.36
N PRO A 413 -7.36 12.32 15.51
CA PRO A 413 -8.63 12.78 14.96
C PRO A 413 -8.71 12.69 13.43
N PHE A 414 -7.60 12.98 12.71
CA PHE A 414 -7.51 12.75 11.27
C PHE A 414 -7.78 11.30 10.91
N TYR A 415 -7.08 10.37 11.58
CA TYR A 415 -7.21 8.93 11.31
C TYR A 415 -8.60 8.39 11.67
N ALA A 416 -9.15 8.79 12.83
CA ALA A 416 -10.47 8.35 13.27
C ALA A 416 -11.56 8.79 12.28
N TRP A 417 -11.53 10.04 11.82
CA TRP A 417 -12.45 10.54 10.79
C TRP A 417 -12.31 9.76 9.48
N TYR A 418 -11.07 9.59 9.02
CA TYR A 418 -10.76 8.87 7.79
C TYR A 418 -11.27 7.43 7.85
N LEU A 419 -10.97 6.70 8.93
CA LEU A 419 -11.42 5.33 9.11
C LEU A 419 -12.95 5.20 9.06
N ARG A 420 -13.68 6.06 9.79
CA ARG A 420 -15.15 6.02 9.83
C ARG A 420 -15.78 6.41 8.51
N ASN A 421 -15.43 7.58 7.97
CA ASN A 421 -16.15 8.17 6.85
C ASN A 421 -15.76 7.57 5.48
N THR A 422 -14.65 6.83 5.42
CA THR A 422 -14.21 6.16 4.20
C THR A 422 -14.37 4.65 4.31
N TYR A 423 -13.47 3.95 4.95
CA TYR A 423 -13.45 2.48 5.02
C TYR A 423 -14.71 1.88 5.63
N PHE A 424 -15.26 2.46 6.69
CA PHE A 424 -16.40 1.86 7.39
C PHE A 424 -17.75 2.27 6.79
N GLU A 425 -17.99 3.57 6.62
CA GLU A 425 -19.30 4.07 6.19
C GLU A 425 -19.34 4.46 4.71
N ASN A 426 -18.21 4.63 4.04
CA ASN A 426 -18.11 5.08 2.64
C ASN A 426 -18.96 6.34 2.37
N ASN A 427 -18.83 7.36 3.22
CA ASN A 427 -19.65 8.55 3.18
C ASN A 427 -19.29 9.52 2.07
N LEU A 428 -18.06 9.47 1.53
CA LEU A 428 -17.63 10.36 0.44
C LEU A 428 -18.47 10.21 -0.83
N VAL A 429 -18.96 9.00 -1.11
CA VAL A 429 -19.78 8.71 -2.29
C VAL A 429 -21.27 8.94 -2.06
N LYS A 430 -21.67 9.28 -0.84
CA LYS A 430 -23.05 9.57 -0.45
C LYS A 430 -23.23 11.08 -0.38
N PRO A 431 -23.88 11.73 -1.37
CA PRO A 431 -23.99 13.18 -1.42
C PRO A 431 -24.47 13.80 -0.10
N GLY A 432 -23.68 14.70 0.46
CA GLY A 432 -23.99 15.43 1.69
C GLY A 432 -23.84 14.65 3.00
N LYS A 433 -23.45 13.37 2.98
CA LYS A 433 -23.25 12.60 4.21
C LYS A 433 -21.96 12.98 4.95
N ALA A 434 -20.86 13.12 4.22
CA ALA A 434 -19.64 13.66 4.81
C ALA A 434 -19.73 15.20 4.86
N VAL A 435 -19.51 15.79 6.03
CA VAL A 435 -19.33 17.22 6.20
C VAL A 435 -17.86 17.48 6.44
N VAL A 436 -17.23 18.31 5.58
CA VAL A 436 -15.79 18.62 5.65
C VAL A 436 -15.63 20.13 5.49
N CYS A 437 -14.81 20.73 6.32
CA CYS A 437 -14.61 22.18 6.34
C CYS A 437 -15.92 22.97 6.40
N GLY A 438 -16.89 22.45 7.15
CA GLY A 438 -18.21 23.06 7.36
C GLY A 438 -19.18 22.94 6.18
N VAL A 439 -18.84 22.21 5.11
CA VAL A 439 -19.75 22.05 3.95
C VAL A 439 -20.04 20.57 3.66
N PRO A 440 -21.24 20.24 3.17
CA PRO A 440 -21.59 18.89 2.77
C PRO A 440 -20.84 18.49 1.48
N VAL A 441 -20.10 17.39 1.52
CA VAL A 441 -19.30 16.90 0.38
C VAL A 441 -20.20 16.18 -0.62
N ASP A 442 -19.98 16.46 -1.91
CA ASP A 442 -20.62 15.79 -3.03
C ASP A 442 -19.62 15.68 -4.21
N LEU A 443 -19.08 14.49 -4.43
CA LEU A 443 -18.18 14.22 -5.56
C LEU A 443 -18.85 14.45 -6.92
N GLY A 444 -20.18 14.34 -6.99
CA GLY A 444 -20.98 14.63 -8.19
C GLY A 444 -20.93 16.10 -8.64
N LYS A 445 -20.35 16.99 -7.85
CA LYS A 445 -20.10 18.39 -8.22
C LYS A 445 -18.71 18.66 -8.79
N VAL A 446 -17.83 17.67 -8.77
CA VAL A 446 -16.46 17.76 -9.32
C VAL A 446 -16.50 17.48 -10.81
N ASP A 447 -16.97 18.45 -11.58
CA ASP A 447 -17.15 18.37 -13.04
C ASP A 447 -15.91 18.90 -13.78
N ILE A 448 -14.82 18.13 -13.71
CA ILE A 448 -13.56 18.40 -14.41
C ILE A 448 -13.09 17.13 -15.13
N PRO A 449 -12.23 17.23 -16.16
CA PRO A 449 -11.57 16.07 -16.74
C PRO A 449 -10.72 15.32 -15.72
N VAL A 450 -10.81 14.00 -15.70
CA VAL A 450 -10.10 13.14 -14.72
C VAL A 450 -9.40 11.98 -15.39
N TYR A 451 -8.15 11.77 -15.02
CA TYR A 451 -7.37 10.57 -15.29
C TYR A 451 -7.31 9.69 -14.05
N LEU A 452 -7.81 8.47 -14.14
CA LEU A 452 -7.76 7.50 -13.05
C LEU A 452 -6.84 6.34 -13.43
N TYR A 453 -5.88 6.06 -12.58
CA TYR A 453 -4.96 4.95 -12.74
C TYR A 453 -5.12 3.95 -11.60
N GLY A 454 -5.25 2.66 -11.94
CA GLY A 454 -5.21 1.56 -11.00
C GLY A 454 -4.15 0.52 -11.37
N SER A 455 -3.56 -0.13 -10.41
CA SER A 455 -2.58 -1.21 -10.62
C SER A 455 -3.27 -2.58 -10.52
N ARG A 456 -2.98 -3.48 -11.48
CA ARG A 456 -3.65 -4.78 -11.58
C ARG A 456 -3.44 -5.69 -10.36
N GLU A 457 -2.25 -5.63 -9.78
CA GLU A 457 -1.83 -6.49 -8.67
C GLU A 457 -1.78 -5.71 -7.35
N ASP A 458 -2.57 -4.64 -7.26
CA ASP A 458 -2.63 -3.79 -6.07
C ASP A 458 -3.39 -4.50 -4.94
N HIS A 459 -2.72 -4.67 -3.81
CA HIS A 459 -3.26 -5.32 -2.62
C HIS A 459 -3.72 -4.30 -1.55
N ILE A 460 -3.48 -3.00 -1.78
CA ILE A 460 -3.87 -1.90 -0.89
C ILE A 460 -5.12 -1.21 -1.44
N VAL A 461 -5.10 -0.87 -2.74
CA VAL A 461 -6.23 -0.31 -3.48
C VAL A 461 -6.58 -1.27 -4.61
N PRO A 462 -7.38 -2.32 -4.37
CA PRO A 462 -7.78 -3.26 -5.41
C PRO A 462 -8.27 -2.55 -6.66
N ILE A 463 -7.92 -3.11 -7.82
CA ILE A 463 -8.26 -2.51 -9.11
C ILE A 463 -9.76 -2.26 -9.28
N THR A 464 -10.60 -3.10 -8.69
CA THR A 464 -12.07 -2.98 -8.65
C THR A 464 -12.51 -1.77 -7.84
N GLY A 465 -11.88 -1.50 -6.70
CA GLY A 465 -12.12 -0.32 -5.86
C GLY A 465 -11.63 0.97 -6.54
N ALA A 466 -10.44 0.96 -7.14
CA ALA A 466 -9.96 2.08 -7.94
C ALA A 466 -10.92 2.40 -9.10
N TYR A 467 -11.40 1.37 -9.80
CA TYR A 467 -12.36 1.51 -10.89
C TYR A 467 -13.73 2.03 -10.42
N ALA A 468 -14.22 1.60 -9.26
CA ALA A 468 -15.48 2.05 -8.68
C ALA A 468 -15.54 3.58 -8.54
N SER A 469 -14.40 4.22 -8.23
CA SER A 469 -14.27 5.68 -8.12
C SER A 469 -14.70 6.43 -9.40
N THR A 470 -14.65 5.79 -10.57
CA THR A 470 -15.07 6.38 -11.85
C THR A 470 -16.55 6.75 -11.89
N ARG A 471 -17.39 6.14 -11.05
CA ARG A 471 -18.84 6.32 -11.06
C ARG A 471 -19.30 7.62 -10.42
N HIS A 472 -18.49 8.19 -9.54
CA HIS A 472 -18.88 9.31 -8.67
C HIS A 472 -18.45 10.68 -9.18
N LEU A 473 -17.70 10.74 -10.27
CA LEU A 473 -17.22 11.96 -10.89
C LEU A 473 -17.97 12.18 -12.21
N PRO A 474 -18.63 13.34 -12.42
CA PRO A 474 -19.44 13.58 -13.63
C PRO A 474 -18.62 13.92 -14.87
N GLY A 475 -17.43 14.54 -14.71
CA GLY A 475 -16.58 14.99 -15.79
C GLY A 475 -16.10 13.90 -16.75
N LYS A 476 -15.41 14.29 -17.82
CA LYS A 476 -14.78 13.34 -18.74
C LYS A 476 -13.71 12.54 -18.01
N LYS A 477 -13.75 11.23 -18.13
CA LYS A 477 -12.86 10.31 -17.42
C LYS A 477 -12.08 9.44 -18.38
N ARG A 478 -10.78 9.26 -18.10
CA ARG A 478 -9.93 8.24 -18.68
C ARG A 478 -9.47 7.30 -17.58
N PHE A 479 -9.81 6.03 -17.69
CA PHE A 479 -9.32 5.00 -16.79
C PHE A 479 -8.21 4.20 -17.48
N VAL A 480 -7.12 3.98 -16.77
CA VAL A 480 -5.97 3.20 -17.23
C VAL A 480 -5.57 2.21 -16.15
N MET A 481 -5.35 0.97 -16.55
CA MET A 481 -4.84 -0.07 -15.67
C MET A 481 -3.36 -0.34 -15.98
N GLY A 482 -2.49 -0.28 -15.00
CA GLY A 482 -1.09 -0.70 -15.13
C GLY A 482 -0.82 -2.09 -14.57
N ALA A 483 0.23 -2.73 -15.04
CA ALA A 483 0.75 -3.96 -14.44
C ALA A 483 1.43 -3.69 -13.11
N SER A 484 1.58 -4.77 -12.27
CA SER A 484 2.28 -4.74 -10.98
C SER A 484 1.44 -4.19 -9.82
N GLY A 485 2.06 -3.96 -8.66
CA GLY A 485 1.39 -3.60 -7.40
C GLY A 485 1.27 -2.10 -7.17
N HIS A 486 0.80 -1.73 -5.97
CA HIS A 486 0.41 -0.38 -5.57
C HIS A 486 1.44 0.70 -5.93
N ILE A 487 2.67 0.52 -5.51
CA ILE A 487 3.75 1.50 -5.75
C ILE A 487 4.50 1.17 -7.04
N ALA A 488 4.91 -0.08 -7.20
CA ALA A 488 5.71 -0.48 -8.35
C ALA A 488 4.97 -0.31 -9.68
N GLY A 489 3.64 -0.41 -9.71
CA GLY A 489 2.83 -0.11 -10.89
C GLY A 489 2.85 1.38 -11.26
N VAL A 490 2.76 2.25 -10.24
CA VAL A 490 2.78 3.71 -10.43
C VAL A 490 4.17 4.17 -10.88
N ILE A 491 5.24 3.73 -10.21
CA ILE A 491 6.62 4.11 -10.55
C ILE A 491 7.15 3.18 -11.64
N ASN A 492 6.81 3.51 -12.87
CA ASN A 492 7.18 2.76 -14.07
C ASN A 492 7.71 3.68 -15.18
N PRO A 493 8.92 4.23 -15.05
CA PRO A 493 9.45 5.18 -16.00
C PRO A 493 9.61 4.59 -17.43
N PRO A 494 9.31 5.36 -18.49
CA PRO A 494 9.35 4.91 -19.88
C PRO A 494 10.71 4.35 -20.30
N ALA A 495 11.80 4.91 -19.78
CA ALA A 495 13.16 4.49 -20.13
C ALA A 495 13.46 3.02 -19.79
N LYS A 496 12.78 2.44 -18.80
CA LYS A 496 12.96 1.03 -18.44
C LYS A 496 12.38 0.05 -19.45
N LYS A 497 11.44 0.47 -20.31
CA LYS A 497 10.76 -0.37 -21.32
C LYS A 497 10.22 -1.69 -20.73
N LYS A 498 9.69 -1.64 -19.51
CA LYS A 498 9.17 -2.80 -18.80
C LYS A 498 7.67 -2.64 -18.54
N ARG A 499 7.02 -3.80 -18.28
CA ARG A 499 5.60 -3.91 -17.95
C ARG A 499 4.69 -3.54 -19.12
N SER A 500 3.39 -3.46 -18.81
CA SER A 500 2.33 -3.09 -19.75
C SER A 500 1.28 -2.26 -19.03
N HIS A 501 0.44 -1.61 -19.83
CA HIS A 501 -0.76 -0.95 -19.35
C HIS A 501 -1.91 -1.19 -20.32
N TRP A 502 -3.14 -1.05 -19.83
CA TRP A 502 -4.36 -1.30 -20.59
C TRP A 502 -5.18 -0.03 -20.70
N ILE A 503 -5.66 0.23 -21.89
CA ILE A 503 -6.48 1.37 -22.23
C ILE A 503 -7.67 0.90 -23.04
N ARG A 504 -8.81 1.54 -22.84
CA ARG A 504 -9.99 1.35 -23.66
C ARG A 504 -10.10 2.47 -24.68
N SER A 505 -9.89 2.16 -25.96
CA SER A 505 -9.85 3.16 -27.06
C SER A 505 -11.20 3.83 -27.32
N ASP A 506 -12.33 3.13 -27.03
CA ASP A 506 -13.67 3.68 -27.16
C ASP A 506 -14.08 4.63 -26.03
N GLY A 507 -13.23 4.80 -25.01
CA GLY A 507 -13.45 5.66 -23.85
C GLY A 507 -14.62 5.26 -22.95
N LYS A 508 -15.26 4.11 -23.18
CA LYS A 508 -16.40 3.65 -22.38
C LYS A 508 -15.96 3.19 -21.00
N LEU A 509 -16.79 3.50 -20.01
CA LEU A 509 -16.64 3.08 -18.62
C LEU A 509 -17.87 2.25 -18.22
N PRO A 510 -17.92 0.95 -18.55
CA PRO A 510 -19.02 0.07 -18.19
C PRO A 510 -19.17 -0.09 -16.67
N ALA A 511 -20.23 -0.79 -16.24
CA ALA A 511 -20.57 -0.88 -14.83
C ALA A 511 -19.52 -1.59 -13.98
N THR A 512 -18.76 -2.52 -14.55
CA THR A 512 -17.76 -3.30 -13.82
C THR A 512 -16.36 -3.18 -14.44
N HIS A 513 -15.33 -3.33 -13.62
CA HIS A 513 -13.95 -3.41 -14.10
C HIS A 513 -13.74 -4.59 -15.07
N ALA A 514 -14.40 -5.73 -14.84
CA ALA A 514 -14.29 -6.90 -15.71
C ALA A 514 -14.81 -6.60 -17.13
N GLU A 515 -15.94 -5.92 -17.25
CA GLU A 515 -16.48 -5.47 -18.55
C GLU A 515 -15.57 -4.42 -19.21
N TRP A 516 -14.97 -3.53 -18.40
CA TRP A 516 -14.01 -2.57 -18.90
C TRP A 516 -12.79 -3.27 -19.47
N LEU A 517 -12.22 -4.25 -18.73
CA LEU A 517 -11.03 -5.00 -19.14
C LEU A 517 -11.28 -5.84 -20.41
N ALA A 518 -12.47 -6.41 -20.55
CA ALA A 518 -12.85 -7.19 -21.74
C ALA A 518 -12.80 -6.38 -23.04
N GLY A 519 -12.95 -5.04 -22.96
CA GLY A 519 -12.83 -4.15 -24.12
C GLY A 519 -11.54 -3.32 -24.15
N ALA A 520 -10.64 -3.51 -23.18
CA ALA A 520 -9.37 -2.80 -23.11
C ALA A 520 -8.29 -3.50 -23.95
N GLN A 521 -7.33 -2.71 -24.44
CA GLN A 521 -6.18 -3.17 -25.22
C GLN A 521 -4.92 -3.04 -24.38
N GLU A 522 -4.06 -4.04 -24.44
CA GLU A 522 -2.75 -4.02 -23.80
C GLU A 522 -1.75 -3.24 -24.65
N HIS A 523 -1.00 -2.37 -24.01
CA HIS A 523 0.10 -1.60 -24.56
C HIS A 523 1.37 -1.91 -23.78
N ALA A 524 2.43 -2.32 -24.47
CA ALA A 524 3.73 -2.56 -23.86
C ALA A 524 4.35 -1.27 -23.32
N GLY A 525 4.98 -1.34 -22.15
CA GLY A 525 5.72 -0.23 -21.55
C GLY A 525 4.93 0.60 -20.55
N SER A 526 5.44 1.78 -20.27
CA SER A 526 4.98 2.67 -19.21
C SER A 526 3.65 3.34 -19.55
N TRP A 527 2.77 3.43 -18.57
CA TRP A 527 1.55 4.23 -18.64
C TRP A 527 1.83 5.75 -18.60
N TRP A 528 3.03 6.18 -18.18
CA TRP A 528 3.40 7.60 -18.14
C TRP A 528 3.32 8.27 -19.50
N THR A 529 3.59 7.55 -20.58
CA THR A 529 3.50 8.08 -21.96
C THR A 529 2.08 8.49 -22.31
N ASP A 530 1.10 7.63 -22.05
CA ASP A 530 -0.33 7.91 -22.24
C ASP A 530 -0.82 9.05 -21.35
N TRP A 531 -0.39 9.04 -20.08
CA TRP A 531 -0.75 10.08 -19.14
C TRP A 531 -0.17 11.45 -19.51
N THR A 532 1.08 11.52 -19.93
CA THR A 532 1.74 12.77 -20.36
C THR A 532 1.03 13.38 -21.56
N GLU A 533 0.64 12.56 -22.55
CA GLU A 533 -0.15 13.02 -23.70
C GLU A 533 -1.52 13.56 -23.25
N TRP A 534 -2.24 12.84 -22.40
CA TRP A 534 -3.51 13.29 -21.84
C TRP A 534 -3.34 14.60 -21.08
N LEU A 535 -2.34 14.71 -20.21
CA LEU A 535 -2.06 15.89 -19.39
C LEU A 535 -1.74 17.12 -20.26
N ALA A 536 -0.95 16.96 -21.32
CA ALA A 536 -0.62 18.03 -22.25
C ALA A 536 -1.88 18.66 -22.88
N GLY A 537 -2.94 17.88 -23.11
CA GLY A 537 -4.22 18.36 -23.58
C GLY A 537 -4.94 19.31 -22.60
N HIS A 538 -4.56 19.31 -21.34
CA HIS A 538 -5.11 20.16 -20.28
C HIS A 538 -4.14 21.21 -19.75
N ALA A 539 -2.91 21.24 -20.24
CA ALA A 539 -1.83 22.06 -19.69
C ALA A 539 -1.79 23.50 -20.25
N GLY A 540 -2.57 23.80 -21.27
CA GLY A 540 -2.63 25.12 -21.91
C GLY A 540 -1.44 25.37 -22.83
N LYS A 541 -1.24 26.63 -23.22
CA LYS A 541 -0.13 27.03 -24.11
C LYS A 541 1.22 27.03 -23.42
N LEU A 542 2.28 27.01 -24.22
CA LEU A 542 3.64 27.16 -23.71
C LEU A 542 3.99 28.64 -23.47
N VAL A 543 4.50 28.94 -22.29
CA VAL A 543 5.00 30.24 -21.86
C VAL A 543 6.47 30.15 -21.47
N PRO A 544 7.24 31.25 -21.41
CA PRO A 544 8.63 31.23 -20.92
C PRO A 544 8.71 30.64 -19.53
N ALA A 545 9.70 29.77 -19.29
CA ALA A 545 9.95 29.20 -17.97
C ALA A 545 10.33 30.29 -16.95
N PRO A 546 9.87 30.18 -15.69
CA PRO A 546 10.28 31.11 -14.65
C PRO A 546 11.79 31.02 -14.41
N LYS A 547 12.42 32.17 -14.16
CA LYS A 547 13.87 32.26 -13.89
C LYS A 547 14.21 32.10 -12.41
N THR A 548 13.24 32.27 -11.53
CA THR A 548 13.37 32.20 -10.08
C THR A 548 12.24 31.38 -9.49
N TYR A 549 12.47 30.81 -8.30
CA TYR A 549 11.45 30.13 -7.54
C TYR A 549 10.51 31.10 -6.84
N GLY A 550 9.27 30.71 -6.68
CA GLY A 550 8.28 31.47 -5.94
C GLY A 550 7.88 32.78 -6.61
N LYS A 551 7.42 33.75 -5.78
CA LYS A 551 6.98 35.06 -6.25
C LYS A 551 7.08 36.12 -5.16
N GLY A 552 7.86 37.19 -5.44
CA GLY A 552 7.98 38.35 -4.55
C GLY A 552 8.50 37.97 -3.15
N ALA A 553 8.21 38.83 -2.17
CA ALA A 553 8.65 38.61 -0.79
C ALA A 553 7.82 37.56 -0.05
N LYS A 554 6.51 37.40 -0.40
CA LYS A 554 5.58 36.50 0.27
C LYS A 554 5.92 35.02 0.02
N PHE A 555 6.36 34.70 -1.19
CA PHE A 555 6.64 33.30 -1.62
C PHE A 555 8.07 33.14 -2.11
N LYS A 556 9.02 33.80 -1.41
CA LYS A 556 10.45 33.62 -1.72
C LYS A 556 10.92 32.20 -1.39
N ALA A 557 11.97 31.75 -2.07
CA ALA A 557 12.64 30.52 -1.70
C ALA A 557 13.11 30.57 -0.23
N ILE A 558 12.70 29.57 0.54
CA ILE A 558 12.98 29.40 1.98
C ILE A 558 14.26 28.58 2.15
N GLU A 559 14.30 27.43 1.50
CA GLU A 559 15.41 26.48 1.52
C GLU A 559 15.42 25.64 0.23
N PRO A 560 16.55 25.01 -0.14
CA PRO A 560 16.59 24.10 -1.27
C PRO A 560 15.68 22.88 -1.10
N ALA A 561 15.16 22.33 -2.22
CA ALA A 561 14.55 21.00 -2.22
C ALA A 561 15.57 19.95 -1.71
N PRO A 562 15.12 18.90 -1.05
CA PRO A 562 13.74 18.51 -0.79
C PRO A 562 13.13 19.14 0.48
N GLY A 563 13.76 20.12 1.09
CA GLY A 563 13.34 20.76 2.32
C GLY A 563 13.63 19.92 3.57
N ARG A 564 13.24 20.43 4.73
CA ARG A 564 13.52 19.79 6.03
C ARG A 564 12.41 18.85 6.51
N TYR A 565 11.14 19.10 6.13
CA TYR A 565 10.02 18.28 6.62
C TYR A 565 10.13 16.81 6.19
N VAL A 566 10.57 16.55 4.97
CA VAL A 566 10.77 15.20 4.46
C VAL A 566 11.83 14.41 5.24
N LYS A 567 12.79 15.09 5.88
CA LYS A 567 13.89 14.48 6.65
C LYS A 567 13.51 14.12 8.09
N GLN A 568 12.34 14.57 8.57
CA GLN A 568 11.87 14.24 9.92
C GLN A 568 11.42 12.78 9.96
N LYS A 569 12.05 11.97 10.81
CA LYS A 569 11.68 10.56 11.02
C LYS A 569 10.46 10.43 11.96
N ALA A 570 9.70 9.31 11.84
CA ALA A 570 8.57 8.99 12.70
C ALA A 570 9.00 8.46 14.07
#